data_c46651bc84ed916dd56e958ac9b116d2
#
_entry.id   c46651bc84ed916dd56e958ac9b116d2
#
_cell.length_a   1.000
_cell.length_b   1.000
_cell.length_c   1.000
_cell.angle_alpha   90.00
_cell.angle_beta   90.00
_cell.angle_gamma   90.00
#
_symmetry.space_group_name_H-M   'P 1'
#
loop_
_entity.id
_entity.type
_entity.pdbx_description
1 polymer ?
#
loop_
_entity_poly.entity_id
_entity_poly.type
_entity_poly.pdbx_seq_one_letter_code
_entity_poly.pdbx_strand_id
1 'polypeptide(L)'
;MVTIKEWEKVFKALGQHLRLRIIALLAEQELCVCELEELLGITQPAISQHLRVLKEADLVGEEKISQWVFYHLNKEKLATVLQGWLTYLDVPLATKKEFAADYDKLQQLLENPKVACRPPQKRGGRDGAC
;
A
#
# COMPACT_ATOMS: atom_id res chain seq x y z
N MET A 1 -14.39 -1.20 7.04
CA MET A 1 -13.65 0.07 6.96
C MET A 1 -12.15 -0.19 6.96
N VAL A 2 -11.43 0.36 6.03
CA VAL A 2 -9.99 0.15 5.93
C VAL A 2 -9.26 1.01 6.96
N THR A 3 -8.30 0.43 7.65
CA THR A 3 -7.52 1.13 8.68
C THR A 3 -6.11 1.40 8.18
N ILE A 4 -5.38 2.25 8.91
CA ILE A 4 -3.96 2.52 8.62
C ILE A 4 -3.16 1.22 8.58
N LYS A 5 -3.45 0.28 9.50
CA LYS A 5 -2.75 -1.01 9.53
C LYS A 5 -3.00 -1.84 8.27
N GLU A 6 -4.21 -1.78 7.73
CA GLU A 6 -4.53 -2.48 6.50
C GLU A 6 -3.82 -1.87 5.31
N TRP A 7 -3.75 -0.54 5.23
CA TRP A 7 -2.96 0.13 4.20
C TRP A 7 -1.48 -0.22 4.32
N GLU A 8 -0.96 -0.22 5.56
CA GLU A 8 0.43 -0.61 5.80
C GLU A 8 0.70 -2.01 5.24
N LYS A 9 -0.17 -2.95 5.52
CA LYS A 9 -0.04 -4.33 5.04
C LYS A 9 0.02 -4.39 3.52
N VAL A 10 -0.89 -3.67 2.86
CA VAL A 10 -0.93 -3.64 1.40
C VAL A 10 0.32 -2.97 0.83
N PHE A 11 0.71 -1.83 1.39
CA PHE A 11 1.89 -1.10 0.90
C PHE A 11 3.17 -1.89 1.11
N LYS A 12 3.29 -2.61 2.22
CA LYS A 12 4.43 -3.50 2.44
C LYS A 12 4.47 -4.64 1.43
N ALA A 13 3.30 -5.21 1.13
CA ALA A 13 3.21 -6.26 0.13
C ALA A 13 3.61 -5.76 -1.25
N LEU A 14 3.22 -4.54 -1.60
CA LEU A 14 3.56 -3.93 -2.88
C LEU A 14 4.98 -3.37 -2.94
N GLY A 15 5.55 -3.02 -1.80
CA GLY A 15 6.81 -2.28 -1.74
C GLY A 15 8.06 -3.12 -1.97
N GLN A 16 8.03 -4.01 -2.94
CA GLN A 16 9.16 -4.87 -3.26
C GLN A 16 9.17 -5.10 -4.77
N HIS A 17 10.32 -4.91 -5.39
CA HIS A 17 10.47 -4.90 -6.84
C HIS A 17 9.84 -6.10 -7.55
N LEU A 18 10.16 -7.31 -7.09
CA LEU A 18 9.64 -8.53 -7.73
C LEU A 18 8.15 -8.69 -7.54
N ARG A 19 7.62 -8.26 -6.39
CA ARG A 19 6.16 -8.33 -6.17
C ARG A 19 5.42 -7.36 -7.09
N LEU A 20 5.97 -6.18 -7.33
CA LEU A 20 5.36 -5.26 -8.30
C LEU A 20 5.37 -5.86 -9.70
N ARG A 21 6.46 -6.54 -10.07
CA ARG A 21 6.53 -7.21 -11.37
C ARG A 21 5.51 -8.34 -11.47
N ILE A 22 5.35 -9.13 -10.41
CA ILE A 22 4.35 -10.19 -10.37
C ILE A 22 2.94 -9.61 -10.57
N ILE A 23 2.62 -8.55 -9.85
CA ILE A 23 1.32 -7.87 -9.98
C ILE A 23 1.10 -7.41 -11.42
N ALA A 24 2.10 -6.79 -12.03
CA ALA A 24 1.99 -6.32 -13.42
C ALA A 24 1.77 -7.46 -14.40
N LEU A 25 2.46 -8.59 -14.19
CA LEU A 25 2.29 -9.77 -15.04
C LEU A 25 0.91 -10.40 -14.87
N LEU A 26 0.44 -10.51 -13.63
CA LEU A 26 -0.89 -11.06 -13.35
C LEU A 26 -2.01 -10.15 -13.84
N ALA A 27 -1.73 -8.86 -14.00
CA ALA A 27 -2.69 -7.93 -14.60
C ALA A 27 -2.95 -8.25 -16.06
N GLU A 28 -1.98 -8.88 -16.75
CA GLU A 28 -2.15 -9.29 -18.13
C GLU A 28 -2.95 -10.59 -18.23
N GLN A 29 -2.62 -11.57 -17.41
CA GLN A 29 -3.33 -12.84 -17.40
C GLN A 29 -2.96 -13.68 -16.18
N GLU A 30 -3.78 -14.69 -15.91
CA GLU A 30 -3.49 -15.65 -14.86
C GLU A 30 -2.25 -16.47 -15.23
N LEU A 31 -1.40 -16.74 -14.24
CA LEU A 31 -0.15 -17.45 -14.44
C LEU A 31 0.07 -18.46 -13.30
N CYS A 32 0.72 -19.56 -13.62
CA CYS A 32 1.14 -20.53 -12.61
C CYS A 32 2.58 -20.22 -12.19
N VAL A 33 3.04 -20.90 -11.12
CA VAL A 33 4.39 -20.66 -10.58
C VAL A 33 5.48 -20.93 -11.62
N CYS A 34 5.33 -22.00 -12.41
CA CYS A 34 6.30 -22.36 -13.44
C CYS A 34 6.48 -21.23 -14.47
N GLU A 35 5.38 -20.62 -14.84
CA GLU A 35 5.40 -19.50 -15.79
C GLU A 35 6.09 -18.27 -15.19
N LEU A 36 5.79 -18.00 -13.92
CA LEU A 36 6.43 -16.89 -13.23
C LEU A 36 7.95 -17.10 -13.05
N GLU A 37 8.35 -18.35 -12.78
CA GLU A 37 9.77 -18.72 -12.74
C GLU A 37 10.46 -18.39 -14.05
N GLU A 38 9.85 -18.80 -15.13
CA GLU A 38 10.42 -18.58 -16.46
C GLU A 38 10.52 -17.10 -16.79
N LEU A 39 9.44 -16.34 -16.47
CA LEU A 39 9.39 -14.92 -16.77
C LEU A 39 10.34 -14.08 -15.92
N LEU A 40 10.50 -14.44 -14.65
CA LEU A 40 11.26 -13.64 -13.71
C LEU A 40 12.69 -14.13 -13.49
N GLY A 41 12.98 -15.36 -13.88
CA GLY A 41 14.33 -15.92 -13.71
C GLY A 41 14.74 -16.14 -12.26
N ILE A 42 13.77 -16.38 -11.37
CA ILE A 42 14.04 -16.70 -9.97
C ILE A 42 13.46 -18.04 -9.61
N THR A 43 13.85 -18.59 -8.46
CA THR A 43 13.48 -19.94 -8.07
C THR A 43 12.03 -20.04 -7.61
N GLN A 44 11.48 -21.26 -7.69
CA GLN A 44 10.12 -21.52 -7.23
C GLN A 44 9.89 -21.14 -5.77
N PRO A 45 10.79 -21.47 -4.82
CA PRO A 45 10.59 -21.04 -3.44
C PRO A 45 10.50 -19.51 -3.29
N ALA A 46 11.28 -18.77 -4.06
CA ALA A 46 11.23 -17.30 -4.03
C ALA A 46 9.90 -16.80 -4.56
N ILE A 47 9.43 -17.34 -5.68
CA ILE A 47 8.12 -17.02 -6.25
C ILE A 47 7.01 -17.30 -5.23
N SER A 48 7.03 -18.50 -4.64
CA SER A 48 6.01 -18.91 -3.68
C SER A 48 5.97 -18.00 -2.47
N GLN A 49 7.14 -17.52 -2.01
CA GLN A 49 7.22 -16.59 -0.89
C GLN A 49 6.58 -15.25 -1.24
N HIS A 50 6.88 -14.72 -2.42
CA HIS A 50 6.27 -13.45 -2.87
C HIS A 50 4.76 -13.58 -3.04
N LEU A 51 4.30 -14.69 -3.63
CA LEU A 51 2.88 -14.93 -3.81
C LEU A 51 2.16 -15.07 -2.47
N ARG A 52 2.80 -15.68 -1.47
CA ARG A 52 2.22 -15.79 -0.13
C ARG A 52 1.99 -14.42 0.48
N VAL A 53 2.97 -13.53 0.40
CA VAL A 53 2.84 -12.17 0.92
C VAL A 53 1.70 -11.43 0.24
N LEU A 54 1.63 -11.53 -1.08
CA LEU A 54 0.56 -10.88 -1.85
C LEU A 54 -0.81 -11.47 -1.55
N LYS A 55 -0.88 -12.80 -1.37
CA LYS A 55 -2.13 -13.47 -1.04
C LYS A 55 -2.63 -13.10 0.36
N GLU A 56 -1.73 -13.01 1.33
CA GLU A 56 -2.07 -12.60 2.69
C GLU A 56 -2.62 -11.17 2.73
N ALA A 57 -2.24 -10.32 1.78
CA ALA A 57 -2.76 -8.97 1.65
C ALA A 57 -4.00 -8.91 0.74
N ASP A 58 -4.51 -10.05 0.31
CA ASP A 58 -5.66 -10.18 -0.59
C ASP A 58 -5.48 -9.51 -1.95
N LEU A 59 -4.24 -9.32 -2.36
CA LEU A 59 -3.95 -8.70 -3.67
C LEU A 59 -3.94 -9.72 -4.79
N VAL A 60 -3.72 -10.98 -4.47
CA VAL A 60 -3.81 -12.07 -5.44
C VAL A 60 -4.65 -13.20 -4.87
N GLY A 61 -5.29 -13.94 -5.76
CA GLY A 61 -6.00 -15.15 -5.42
C GLY A 61 -5.42 -16.32 -6.22
N GLU A 62 -5.87 -17.51 -5.89
CA GLU A 62 -5.44 -18.70 -6.61
C GLU A 62 -6.63 -19.57 -6.96
N GLU A 63 -6.49 -20.32 -8.06
CA GLU A 63 -7.51 -21.25 -8.52
C GLU A 63 -6.83 -22.51 -9.00
N LYS A 64 -7.28 -23.64 -8.48
CA LYS A 64 -6.77 -24.93 -8.89
C LYS A 64 -7.58 -25.45 -10.05
N ILE A 65 -6.92 -25.71 -11.19
CA ILE A 65 -7.54 -26.28 -12.37
C ILE A 65 -6.78 -27.57 -12.67
N SER A 66 -7.41 -28.72 -12.44
CA SER A 66 -6.77 -30.04 -12.53
C SER A 66 -5.58 -30.08 -11.55
N GLN A 67 -4.37 -30.33 -12.02
CA GLN A 67 -3.17 -30.38 -11.20
C GLN A 67 -2.43 -29.05 -11.14
N TRP A 68 -2.96 -28.01 -11.83
CA TRP A 68 -2.31 -26.71 -11.95
C TRP A 68 -2.94 -25.72 -10.99
N VAL A 69 -2.11 -24.86 -10.40
CA VAL A 69 -2.58 -23.75 -9.58
C VAL A 69 -2.24 -22.45 -10.32
N PHE A 70 -3.27 -21.71 -10.69
CA PHE A 70 -3.12 -20.42 -11.35
C PHE A 70 -3.38 -19.30 -10.37
N TYR A 71 -2.57 -18.28 -10.46
CA TYR A 71 -2.72 -17.08 -9.63
C TYR A 71 -3.29 -15.95 -10.48
N HIS A 72 -4.12 -15.12 -9.84
CA HIS A 72 -4.74 -13.99 -10.52
C HIS A 72 -4.69 -12.75 -9.64
N LEU A 73 -4.72 -11.60 -10.26
CA LEU A 73 -4.74 -10.32 -9.56
C LEU A 73 -6.16 -10.00 -9.09
N ASN A 74 -6.30 -9.63 -7.82
CA ASN A 74 -7.55 -9.09 -7.29
C ASN A 74 -7.58 -7.59 -7.56
N LYS A 75 -7.80 -7.20 -8.81
CA LYS A 75 -7.71 -5.81 -9.24
C LYS A 75 -8.67 -4.89 -8.50
N GLU A 76 -9.88 -5.36 -8.24
CA GLU A 76 -10.88 -4.56 -7.53
C GLU A 76 -10.44 -4.27 -6.10
N LYS A 77 -9.86 -5.25 -5.43
CA LYS A 77 -9.33 -5.07 -4.07
C LYS A 77 -8.22 -4.02 -4.07
N LEU A 78 -7.28 -4.15 -5.00
CA LEU A 78 -6.18 -3.20 -5.12
C LEU A 78 -6.70 -1.80 -5.38
N ALA A 79 -7.61 -1.66 -6.34
CA ALA A 79 -8.20 -0.35 -6.66
C ALA A 79 -8.92 0.26 -5.46
N THR A 80 -9.71 -0.54 -4.74
CA THR A 80 -10.45 -0.08 -3.57
C THR A 80 -9.51 0.42 -2.48
N VAL A 81 -8.43 -0.32 -2.22
CA VAL A 81 -7.47 0.06 -1.18
C VAL A 81 -6.74 1.36 -1.56
N LEU A 82 -6.28 1.46 -2.81
CA LEU A 82 -5.56 2.65 -3.26
C LEU A 82 -6.46 3.87 -3.31
N GLN A 83 -7.68 3.73 -3.83
CA GLN A 83 -8.67 4.82 -3.83
C GLN A 83 -9.03 5.24 -2.41
N GLY A 84 -9.21 4.26 -1.54
CA GLY A 84 -9.52 4.52 -0.14
C GLY A 84 -8.44 5.33 0.55
N TRP A 85 -7.17 4.99 0.27
CA TRP A 85 -6.04 5.73 0.83
C TRP A 85 -6.04 7.18 0.34
N LEU A 86 -6.22 7.39 -0.97
CA LEU A 86 -6.26 8.74 -1.52
C LEU A 86 -7.40 9.56 -0.95
N THR A 87 -8.59 8.96 -0.83
CA THR A 87 -9.75 9.62 -0.23
C THR A 87 -9.51 9.95 1.23
N TYR A 88 -8.88 9.04 1.96
CA TYR A 88 -8.56 9.23 3.37
C TYR A 88 -7.65 10.43 3.61
N LEU A 89 -6.70 10.67 2.69
CA LEU A 89 -5.81 11.82 2.81
C LEU A 89 -6.54 13.16 2.68
N ASP A 90 -7.70 13.17 2.02
CA ASP A 90 -8.51 14.38 1.88
C ASP A 90 -9.42 14.64 3.08
N VAL A 91 -9.59 13.66 3.96
CA VAL A 91 -10.39 13.83 5.18
C VAL A 91 -9.59 14.67 6.18
N PRO A 92 -10.21 15.68 6.81
CA PRO A 92 -9.50 16.51 7.79
C PRO A 92 -8.93 15.69 8.94
N LEU A 93 -7.70 15.98 9.30
CA LEU A 93 -7.00 15.27 10.36
C LEU A 93 -7.75 15.35 11.70
N ALA A 94 -8.41 16.47 11.94
CA ALA A 94 -9.20 16.69 13.16
C ALA A 94 -10.29 15.66 13.38
N THR A 95 -10.79 15.04 12.29
CA THR A 95 -11.88 14.06 12.36
C THR A 95 -11.38 12.63 12.42
N LYS A 96 -10.07 12.42 12.35
CA LYS A 96 -9.47 11.09 12.37
C LYS A 96 -9.06 10.72 13.79
N LYS A 97 -9.80 9.81 14.40
CA LYS A 97 -9.58 9.43 15.81
C LYS A 97 -8.19 8.94 16.10
N GLU A 98 -7.60 8.16 15.19
CA GLU A 98 -6.27 7.63 15.38
C GLU A 98 -5.18 8.69 15.32
N PHE A 99 -5.51 9.89 14.87
CA PHE A 99 -4.58 11.01 14.79
C PHE A 99 -4.87 12.11 15.81
N ALA A 100 -5.68 11.84 16.84
CA ALA A 100 -6.05 12.86 17.82
C ALA A 100 -4.81 13.49 18.48
N ALA A 101 -3.86 12.65 18.92
CA ALA A 101 -2.64 13.16 19.55
C ALA A 101 -1.76 13.90 18.56
N ASP A 102 -1.65 13.39 17.35
CA ASP A 102 -0.86 14.04 16.30
C ASP A 102 -1.47 15.39 15.93
N TYR A 103 -2.79 15.45 15.84
CA TYR A 103 -3.50 16.68 15.54
C TYR A 103 -3.23 17.76 16.61
N ASP A 104 -3.32 17.40 17.89
CA ASP A 104 -3.06 18.33 18.98
C ASP A 104 -1.63 18.85 18.92
N LYS A 105 -0.67 17.98 18.68
CA LYS A 105 0.73 18.36 18.54
C LYS A 105 0.95 19.28 17.35
N LEU A 106 0.27 18.97 16.24
CA LEU A 106 0.34 19.82 15.04
C LEU A 106 -0.15 21.23 15.34
N GLN A 107 -1.30 21.35 16.03
CA GLN A 107 -1.85 22.65 16.39
C GLN A 107 -0.90 23.43 17.28
N GLN A 108 -0.32 22.79 18.29
CA GLN A 108 0.67 23.40 19.17
C GLN A 108 1.90 23.88 18.40
N LEU A 109 2.38 23.05 17.48
CA LEU A 109 3.54 23.40 16.65
C LEU A 109 3.26 24.62 15.78
N LEU A 110 2.08 24.69 15.17
CA LEU A 110 1.71 25.80 14.30
C LEU A 110 1.52 27.12 15.08
N GLU A 111 1.11 27.03 16.34
CA GLU A 111 0.89 28.19 17.19
C GLU A 111 2.14 28.68 17.90
N ASN A 112 3.15 27.84 18.05
CA ASN A 112 4.37 28.18 18.79
C ASN A 112 5.51 28.53 17.83
N PRO A 113 5.83 29.82 17.67
CA PRO A 113 6.88 30.26 16.74
C PRO A 113 8.29 29.76 17.13
N LYS A 114 8.50 29.37 18.37
CA LYS A 114 9.82 28.92 18.82
C LYS A 114 10.17 27.51 18.34
N VAL A 115 9.13 26.68 18.05
CA VAL A 115 9.35 25.33 17.54
C VAL A 115 9.02 25.21 16.07
N ALA A 116 8.24 26.12 15.51
CA ALA A 116 7.89 26.08 14.11
C ALA A 116 9.07 26.55 13.25
N CYS A 117 9.52 25.70 12.35
CA CYS A 117 10.61 26.02 11.43
C CYS A 117 10.20 26.97 10.33
N ARG A 118 8.91 27.17 10.15
CA ARG A 118 8.37 27.99 9.06
C ARG A 118 8.32 29.44 9.40
N PRO A 119 8.56 30.33 8.43
CA PRO A 119 8.30 31.75 8.65
C PRO A 119 6.80 31.96 8.95
N PRO A 120 6.44 33.03 9.68
CA PRO A 120 5.05 33.24 10.08
C PRO A 120 4.03 33.20 8.95
N GLN A 121 4.39 33.74 7.79
CA GLN A 121 3.47 33.78 6.65
C GLN A 121 3.21 32.42 6.02
N LYS A 122 3.98 31.40 6.38
CA LYS A 122 3.80 30.06 5.86
C LYS A 122 3.19 29.08 6.84
N ARG A 123 2.82 29.56 8.03
CA ARG A 123 2.16 28.69 9.00
C ARG A 123 0.78 28.33 8.50
N GLY A 124 0.43 27.06 8.62
CA GLY A 124 -0.82 26.57 8.11
C GLY A 124 -0.80 26.23 6.62
N GLY A 125 0.30 26.57 5.93
CA GLY A 125 0.46 26.21 4.53
C GLY A 125 1.03 24.81 4.38
N ARG A 126 0.90 24.25 3.18
CA ARG A 126 1.43 22.91 2.87
C ARG A 126 2.87 22.93 2.40
N ASP A 127 3.35 24.08 2.02
CA ASP A 127 4.69 24.19 1.47
C ASP A 127 5.63 24.52 2.55
N GLY A 128 6.08 24.06 3.22
CA GLY A 128 7.04 24.47 4.14
C GLY A 128 7.87 23.31 4.58
N ALA A 129 9.08 23.45 4.57
CA ALA A 129 9.95 22.45 5.07
C ALA A 129 10.95 23.08 6.01
N CYS A 130 11.33 22.40 6.99
CA CYS A 130 12.42 22.85 7.80
C CYS A 130 13.74 22.63 7.07
#